data_af19787defbbfb0cb7e1edca53416879
#
_entry.id   af19787defbbfb0cb7e1edca53416879
#
_cell.length_a   1.000
_cell.length_b   1.000
_cell.length_c   1.000
_cell.angle_alpha   90.00
_cell.angle_beta   90.00
_cell.angle_gamma   90.00
#
_symmetry.space_group_name_H-M   'P 1'
#
loop_
_entity.id
_entity.type
_entity.pdbx_description
1 polymer ?
#
loop_
_entity_poly.entity_id
_entity_poly.type
_entity_poly.pdbx_seq_one_letter_code
_entity_poly.pdbx_strand_id
1 'polypeptide(L)'
;MQIQKNDRKFIEELYYETNPYKICDIFDSKSKMYNDAKLIHFNLGTNPYLEPFKNKILNGYSILGVSDYEKSYVFDNKYNSKENRVLEIGKTINLDLNVLTYLKNIVADRKLEDEQNFINYLKYIKESKYNLNMSISLLERISKPIDLKVWSDYVLSLVKYETLENITKDSLKDDKILPEPKYIWAKEILDSSEYMDEKFDQFYVVACILSKAFILKTQKMDSKRKFLELLNYSLNELNIYLEFELYLMHKYLYNDESVERAFAKIQGISKKILGNIKNTAWDILHIRLVEEQMINDLKKGKVIFHYIGTKDIGLQKIVNINPLKIIGFLDEQKIIVRDHNFKEEIQCEEIDEMLEKHINKNNIGNVNYKEKFEKISTEVAKII
;
A
#
# COMPACT_ATOMS: atom_id res chain seq x y z
N MET A 1 -6.03 -11.02 12.22
CA MET A 1 -7.46 -11.08 12.54
C MET A 1 -8.02 -12.33 11.89
N GLN A 2 -8.66 -13.22 12.66
CA GLN A 2 -9.16 -14.51 12.13
C GLN A 2 -10.43 -14.25 11.34
N ILE A 3 -10.43 -14.58 10.04
CA ILE A 3 -11.65 -14.62 9.24
C ILE A 3 -12.48 -15.78 9.77
N GLN A 4 -13.75 -15.55 10.14
CA GLN A 4 -14.66 -16.60 10.58
C GLN A 4 -14.83 -17.64 9.46
N LYS A 5 -15.07 -18.90 9.79
CA LYS A 5 -15.16 -19.99 8.80
C LYS A 5 -16.19 -19.74 7.69
N ASN A 6 -17.32 -19.11 8.04
CA ASN A 6 -18.37 -18.78 7.07
C ASN A 6 -17.95 -17.64 6.13
N ASP A 7 -17.27 -16.61 6.67
CA ASP A 7 -16.75 -15.48 5.90
C ASP A 7 -15.70 -15.96 4.90
N ARG A 8 -14.80 -16.85 5.34
CA ARG A 8 -13.80 -17.46 4.48
C ARG A 8 -14.43 -18.16 3.28
N LYS A 9 -15.45 -19.02 3.51
CA LYS A 9 -16.15 -19.72 2.43
C LYS A 9 -16.83 -18.73 1.47
N PHE A 10 -17.46 -17.67 1.98
CA PHE A 10 -18.08 -16.64 1.16
C PHE A 10 -17.05 -15.93 0.27
N ILE A 11 -15.91 -15.52 0.85
CA ILE A 11 -14.84 -14.87 0.10
C ILE A 11 -14.19 -15.82 -0.92
N GLU A 12 -13.99 -17.11 -0.58
CA GLU A 12 -13.48 -18.12 -1.51
C GLU A 12 -14.40 -18.30 -2.72
N GLU A 13 -15.72 -18.34 -2.54
CA GLU A 13 -16.67 -18.43 -3.66
C GLU A 13 -16.60 -17.21 -4.58
N LEU A 14 -16.49 -15.99 -4.02
CA LEU A 14 -16.27 -14.77 -4.80
C LEU A 14 -14.92 -14.78 -5.51
N TYR A 15 -13.89 -15.33 -4.87
CA TYR A 15 -12.54 -15.38 -5.42
C TYR A 15 -12.43 -16.25 -6.68
N TYR A 16 -13.07 -17.42 -6.70
CA TYR A 16 -12.98 -18.35 -7.83
C TYR A 16 -13.99 -18.06 -8.96
N GLU A 17 -15.03 -17.26 -8.70
CA GLU A 17 -15.99 -16.88 -9.74
C GLU A 17 -15.43 -15.73 -10.59
N THR A 18 -15.63 -15.81 -11.90
CA THR A 18 -15.18 -14.81 -12.88
C THR A 18 -16.33 -14.13 -13.62
N ASN A 19 -17.53 -14.65 -13.51
CA ASN A 19 -18.71 -14.06 -14.12
C ASN A 19 -19.32 -12.99 -13.20
N PRO A 20 -19.36 -11.71 -13.60
CA PRO A 20 -19.88 -10.64 -12.77
C PRO A 20 -21.32 -10.85 -12.29
N TYR A 21 -22.18 -11.44 -13.13
CA TYR A 21 -23.59 -11.71 -12.77
C TYR A 21 -23.70 -12.76 -11.67
N LYS A 22 -22.91 -13.84 -11.77
CA LYS A 22 -22.89 -14.87 -10.71
C LYS A 22 -22.30 -14.33 -9.41
N ILE A 23 -21.31 -13.44 -9.48
CA ILE A 23 -20.76 -12.75 -8.30
C ILE A 23 -21.85 -11.91 -7.64
N CYS A 24 -22.68 -11.18 -8.42
CA CYS A 24 -23.84 -10.47 -7.89
C CYS A 24 -24.79 -11.44 -7.14
N ASP A 25 -25.15 -12.57 -7.75
CA ASP A 25 -26.04 -13.54 -7.14
C ASP A 25 -25.47 -14.12 -5.82
N ILE A 26 -24.16 -14.45 -5.81
CA ILE A 26 -23.47 -14.94 -4.61
C ILE A 26 -23.48 -13.85 -3.54
N PHE A 27 -23.11 -12.62 -3.90
CA PHE A 27 -23.07 -11.51 -2.97
C PHE A 27 -24.47 -11.21 -2.40
N ASP A 28 -25.49 -11.07 -3.24
CA ASP A 28 -26.86 -10.77 -2.83
C ASP A 28 -27.46 -11.85 -1.92
N SER A 29 -27.12 -13.11 -2.16
CA SER A 29 -27.62 -14.22 -1.34
C SER A 29 -26.96 -14.28 0.03
N LYS A 30 -25.64 -14.06 0.12
CA LYS A 30 -24.85 -14.28 1.32
C LYS A 30 -24.58 -13.02 2.14
N SER A 31 -24.55 -11.84 1.52
CA SER A 31 -24.30 -10.59 2.24
C SER A 31 -25.43 -10.20 3.20
N LYS A 32 -26.62 -10.82 3.08
CA LYS A 32 -27.76 -10.60 3.99
C LYS A 32 -27.49 -10.99 5.45
N MET A 33 -26.45 -11.80 5.70
CA MET A 33 -26.06 -12.16 7.06
C MET A 33 -25.24 -11.06 7.77
N TYR A 34 -24.80 -10.03 7.03
CA TYR A 34 -24.01 -8.90 7.55
C TYR A 34 -24.87 -7.65 7.66
N ASN A 35 -24.62 -6.83 8.69
CA ASN A 35 -25.26 -5.53 8.85
C ASN A 35 -24.74 -4.53 7.81
N ASP A 36 -23.45 -4.61 7.49
CA ASP A 36 -22.78 -3.76 6.50
C ASP A 36 -21.70 -4.55 5.76
N ALA A 37 -21.88 -4.73 4.47
CA ALA A 37 -20.94 -5.44 3.62
C ALA A 37 -20.72 -4.66 2.33
N LYS A 38 -19.45 -4.25 2.10
CA LYS A 38 -19.03 -3.61 0.85
C LYS A 38 -17.73 -4.21 0.37
N LEU A 39 -17.74 -4.60 -0.90
CA LEU A 39 -16.57 -5.17 -1.56
C LEU A 39 -16.35 -4.49 -2.91
N ILE A 40 -15.10 -4.29 -3.28
CA ILE A 40 -14.68 -4.03 -4.65
C ILE A 40 -14.00 -5.29 -5.14
N HIS A 41 -14.52 -5.85 -6.23
CA HIS A 41 -13.91 -6.98 -6.90
C HIS A 41 -13.26 -6.51 -8.21
N PHE A 42 -12.01 -6.86 -8.41
CA PHE A 42 -11.22 -6.51 -9.59
C PHE A 42 -11.16 -7.67 -10.58
N ASN A 43 -10.71 -7.40 -11.80
CA ASN A 43 -10.46 -8.39 -12.87
C ASN A 43 -11.74 -9.11 -13.38
N LEU A 44 -12.91 -8.47 -13.28
CA LEU A 44 -14.19 -9.00 -13.78
C LEU A 44 -14.53 -8.58 -15.23
N GLY A 45 -13.55 -8.09 -15.97
CA GLY A 45 -13.74 -7.52 -17.30
C GLY A 45 -13.91 -6.00 -17.28
N THR A 46 -13.77 -5.38 -18.44
CA THR A 46 -13.78 -3.92 -18.56
C THR A 46 -15.13 -3.35 -18.17
N ASN A 47 -15.12 -2.40 -17.23
CA ASN A 47 -16.29 -1.61 -16.85
C ASN A 47 -16.23 -0.25 -17.57
N PRO A 48 -17.12 0.02 -18.54
CA PRO A 48 -17.06 1.26 -19.33
C PRO A 48 -17.16 2.54 -18.48
N TYR A 49 -17.84 2.48 -17.34
CA TYR A 49 -17.98 3.62 -16.44
C TYR A 49 -16.67 3.94 -15.68
N LEU A 50 -15.77 2.97 -15.59
CA LEU A 50 -14.49 3.11 -14.92
C LEU A 50 -13.29 3.20 -15.88
N GLU A 51 -13.54 3.31 -17.19
CA GLU A 51 -12.48 3.55 -18.18
C GLU A 51 -11.56 4.75 -17.82
N PRO A 52 -12.06 5.89 -17.29
CA PRO A 52 -11.21 6.99 -16.84
C PRO A 52 -10.31 6.70 -15.63
N PHE A 53 -10.43 5.50 -15.04
CA PHE A 53 -9.67 5.07 -13.85
C PHE A 53 -8.47 4.18 -14.18
N LYS A 54 -8.08 4.08 -15.44
CA LYS A 54 -6.89 3.32 -15.87
C LYS A 54 -5.60 3.85 -15.27
N ASN A 55 -4.69 2.92 -15.00
CA ASN A 55 -3.29 3.22 -14.70
C ASN A 55 -2.65 4.05 -15.82
N LYS A 56 -1.77 4.99 -15.46
CA LYS A 56 -1.08 5.87 -16.42
C LYS A 56 0.42 5.92 -16.15
N ILE A 57 1.18 6.00 -17.22
CA ILE A 57 2.61 6.30 -17.18
C ILE A 57 2.85 7.49 -18.10
N LEU A 58 3.37 8.58 -17.55
CA LEU A 58 3.57 9.86 -18.21
C LEU A 58 5.05 10.26 -18.08
N ASN A 59 5.84 10.01 -19.13
CA ASN A 59 7.26 10.40 -19.18
C ASN A 59 8.07 9.95 -17.95
N GLY A 60 7.85 8.69 -17.49
CA GLY A 60 8.54 8.11 -16.34
C GLY A 60 7.86 8.32 -14.99
N TYR A 61 6.85 9.18 -14.91
CA TYR A 61 5.97 9.29 -13.74
C TYR A 61 4.77 8.38 -13.88
N SER A 62 4.43 7.66 -12.84
CA SER A 62 3.34 6.68 -12.84
C SER A 62 2.21 7.10 -11.91
N ILE A 63 0.99 6.82 -12.32
CA ILE A 63 -0.24 6.84 -11.51
C ILE A 63 -0.75 5.41 -11.55
N LEU A 64 -0.51 4.66 -10.48
CA LEU A 64 -0.76 3.22 -10.41
C LEU A 64 -1.77 2.91 -9.32
N GLY A 65 -2.86 2.26 -9.69
CA GLY A 65 -3.75 1.60 -8.75
C GLY A 65 -3.13 0.33 -8.19
N VAL A 66 -3.58 -0.11 -7.03
CA VAL A 66 -3.19 -1.40 -6.43
C VAL A 66 -3.85 -2.60 -7.13
N SER A 67 -4.64 -2.33 -8.17
CA SER A 67 -5.20 -3.26 -9.15
C SER A 67 -5.64 -2.49 -10.42
N ASP A 68 -6.24 -3.19 -11.40
CA ASP A 68 -6.83 -2.60 -12.60
C ASP A 68 -8.24 -2.05 -12.29
N TYR A 69 -8.33 -0.78 -11.92
CA TYR A 69 -9.59 -0.17 -11.46
C TYR A 69 -10.67 -0.12 -12.54
N GLU A 70 -10.31 -0.02 -13.82
CA GLU A 70 -11.25 -0.07 -14.94
C GLU A 70 -11.90 -1.45 -15.14
N LYS A 71 -11.42 -2.47 -14.43
CA LYS A 71 -11.99 -3.83 -14.44
C LYS A 71 -12.69 -4.18 -13.12
N SER A 72 -13.07 -3.17 -12.33
CA SER A 72 -13.67 -3.40 -11.02
C SER A 72 -15.18 -3.24 -11.00
N TYR A 73 -15.80 -3.91 -10.03
CA TYR A 73 -17.21 -3.81 -9.69
C TYR A 73 -17.35 -3.62 -8.17
N VAL A 74 -18.29 -2.76 -7.79
CA VAL A 74 -18.57 -2.45 -6.39
C VAL A 74 -19.85 -3.15 -5.96
N PHE A 75 -19.79 -3.88 -4.86
CA PHE A 75 -20.91 -4.60 -4.24
C PHE A 75 -21.19 -3.99 -2.87
N ASP A 76 -22.45 -3.61 -2.62
CA ASP A 76 -22.90 -2.99 -1.37
C ASP A 76 -24.25 -3.58 -0.98
N ASN A 77 -24.35 -4.28 0.16
CA ASN A 77 -25.59 -4.93 0.60
C ASN A 77 -26.68 -3.92 1.02
N LYS A 78 -26.32 -2.65 1.24
CA LYS A 78 -27.28 -1.58 1.56
C LYS A 78 -27.83 -0.88 0.33
N TYR A 79 -27.23 -1.10 -0.85
CA TYR A 79 -27.65 -0.41 -2.09
C TYR A 79 -29.07 -0.81 -2.53
N ASN A 80 -29.50 -2.05 -2.23
CA ASN A 80 -30.85 -2.54 -2.54
C ASN A 80 -31.94 -2.10 -1.55
N SER A 81 -31.60 -1.42 -0.45
CA SER A 81 -32.58 -0.79 0.41
C SER A 81 -33.12 0.46 -0.30
N LYS A 82 -34.44 0.66 -0.30
CA LYS A 82 -35.24 1.67 -1.03
C LYS A 82 -34.78 3.15 -0.90
N GLU A 83 -33.63 3.42 -0.34
CA GLU A 83 -32.99 4.71 -0.27
C GLU A 83 -32.12 4.91 -1.52
N ASN A 84 -32.46 5.88 -2.36
CA ASN A 84 -31.66 6.32 -3.50
C ASN A 84 -30.31 6.84 -3.00
N ARG A 85 -29.32 5.95 -2.84
CA ARG A 85 -27.95 6.33 -2.48
C ARG A 85 -27.17 6.63 -3.74
N VAL A 86 -26.69 7.84 -3.85
CA VAL A 86 -25.70 8.21 -4.85
C VAL A 86 -24.34 7.72 -4.35
N LEU A 87 -23.69 6.82 -5.09
CA LEU A 87 -22.30 6.42 -4.82
C LEU A 87 -21.39 7.60 -5.19
N GLU A 88 -20.70 8.14 -4.21
CA GLU A 88 -19.62 9.09 -4.46
C GLU A 88 -18.39 8.34 -4.94
N ILE A 89 -18.08 8.46 -6.24
CA ILE A 89 -16.90 7.84 -6.84
C ILE A 89 -15.83 8.90 -7.05
N GLY A 90 -14.64 8.68 -6.52
CA GLY A 90 -13.53 9.63 -6.60
C GLY A 90 -12.20 8.98 -6.92
N LYS A 91 -11.20 9.83 -7.17
CA LYS A 91 -9.81 9.46 -7.47
C LYS A 91 -8.86 10.23 -6.57
N THR A 92 -7.97 9.54 -5.88
CA THR A 92 -6.93 10.15 -5.04
C THR A 92 -5.57 9.57 -5.39
N ILE A 93 -4.57 10.41 -5.59
CA ILE A 93 -3.17 10.01 -5.76
C ILE A 93 -2.44 10.23 -4.45
N ASN A 94 -1.92 9.15 -3.88
CA ASN A 94 -0.97 9.17 -2.79
C ASN A 94 0.42 9.38 -3.38
N LEU A 95 0.97 10.57 -3.18
CA LEU A 95 2.28 10.91 -3.73
C LEU A 95 3.37 10.15 -2.97
N ASP A 96 4.25 9.47 -3.68
CA ASP A 96 5.51 8.97 -3.14
C ASP A 96 6.42 10.13 -2.72
N LEU A 97 7.27 9.92 -1.71
CA LEU A 97 8.18 10.93 -1.17
C LEU A 97 9.08 11.56 -2.25
N ASN A 98 9.48 10.78 -3.25
CA ASN A 98 10.27 11.27 -4.37
C ASN A 98 9.50 12.33 -5.18
N VAL A 99 8.24 12.03 -5.54
CA VAL A 99 7.36 12.95 -6.29
C VAL A 99 7.04 14.20 -5.47
N LEU A 100 6.75 14.01 -4.18
CA LEU A 100 6.52 15.14 -3.26
C LEU A 100 7.77 16.01 -3.11
N THR A 101 8.96 15.40 -3.10
CA THR A 101 10.25 16.13 -3.08
C THR A 101 10.46 16.92 -4.37
N TYR A 102 10.09 16.39 -5.53
CA TYR A 102 10.13 17.14 -6.80
C TYR A 102 9.21 18.36 -6.75
N LEU A 103 7.96 18.21 -6.23
CA LEU A 103 7.02 19.31 -6.08
C LEU A 103 7.61 20.41 -5.17
N LYS A 104 8.16 20.05 -4.02
CA LYS A 104 8.83 20.99 -3.13
C LYS A 104 10.00 21.72 -3.82
N ASN A 105 10.80 21.00 -4.58
CA ASN A 105 11.96 21.58 -5.24
C ASN A 105 11.57 22.56 -6.34
N ILE A 106 10.54 22.27 -7.15
CA ILE A 106 10.09 23.20 -8.20
C ILE A 106 9.47 24.47 -7.60
N VAL A 107 8.71 24.34 -6.51
CA VAL A 107 8.16 25.48 -5.77
C VAL A 107 9.27 26.35 -5.19
N ALA A 108 10.35 25.75 -4.71
CA ALA A 108 11.54 26.44 -4.19
C ALA A 108 12.53 26.91 -5.29
N ASP A 109 12.11 26.94 -6.56
CA ASP A 109 12.94 27.32 -7.73
C ASP A 109 14.26 26.53 -7.86
N ARG A 110 14.30 25.28 -7.39
CA ARG A 110 15.43 24.41 -7.58
C ARG A 110 15.36 23.73 -8.93
N LYS A 111 16.48 23.66 -9.64
CA LYS A 111 16.56 22.99 -10.95
C LYS A 111 16.28 21.50 -10.82
N LEU A 112 15.39 20.99 -11.65
CA LEU A 112 15.10 19.55 -11.82
C LEU A 112 15.62 19.08 -13.19
N GLU A 113 16.11 17.85 -13.26
CA GLU A 113 16.62 17.27 -14.52
C GLU A 113 15.55 17.14 -15.60
N ASP A 114 14.31 16.79 -15.20
CA ASP A 114 13.17 16.53 -16.08
C ASP A 114 11.96 17.44 -15.74
N GLU A 115 12.24 18.70 -15.42
CA GLU A 115 11.28 19.69 -14.96
C GLU A 115 10.01 19.76 -15.83
N GLN A 116 10.18 19.80 -17.16
CA GLN A 116 9.03 19.90 -18.08
C GLN A 116 8.14 18.65 -18.03
N ASN A 117 8.71 17.45 -17.92
CA ASN A 117 7.96 16.22 -17.77
C ASN A 117 7.18 16.20 -16.47
N PHE A 118 7.77 16.71 -15.39
CA PHE A 118 7.10 16.82 -14.10
C PHE A 118 5.94 17.82 -14.13
N ILE A 119 6.12 18.98 -14.76
CA ILE A 119 5.05 19.96 -14.97
C ILE A 119 3.89 19.34 -15.78
N ASN A 120 4.19 18.60 -16.85
CA ASN A 120 3.17 17.91 -17.65
C ASN A 120 2.42 16.84 -16.83
N TYR A 121 3.13 16.12 -15.95
CA TYR A 121 2.52 15.19 -15.02
C TYR A 121 1.55 15.89 -14.04
N LEU A 122 1.95 17.01 -13.44
CA LEU A 122 1.10 17.81 -12.55
C LEU A 122 -0.13 18.39 -13.27
N LYS A 123 0.04 18.87 -14.51
CA LYS A 123 -1.08 19.32 -15.36
C LYS A 123 -2.10 18.21 -15.59
N TYR A 124 -1.62 17.03 -16.00
CA TYR A 124 -2.49 15.89 -16.24
C TYR A 124 -3.29 15.51 -14.98
N ILE A 125 -2.66 15.51 -13.81
CA ILE A 125 -3.35 15.24 -12.53
C ILE A 125 -4.48 16.25 -12.30
N LYS A 126 -4.20 17.54 -12.51
CA LYS A 126 -5.16 18.62 -12.33
C LYS A 126 -6.35 18.52 -13.29
N GLU A 127 -6.07 18.37 -14.58
CA GLU A 127 -7.07 18.24 -15.65
C GLU A 127 -7.95 16.98 -15.46
N SER A 128 -7.35 15.89 -14.99
CA SER A 128 -8.04 14.64 -14.72
C SER A 128 -8.79 14.63 -13.39
N LYS A 129 -8.77 15.72 -12.62
CA LYS A 129 -9.49 15.92 -11.35
C LYS A 129 -9.13 14.86 -10.28
N TYR A 130 -7.87 14.51 -10.16
CA TYR A 130 -7.40 13.72 -9.03
C TYR A 130 -7.24 14.61 -7.80
N ASN A 131 -7.67 14.11 -6.65
CA ASN A 131 -7.23 14.66 -5.36
C ASN A 131 -5.80 14.18 -5.06
N LEU A 132 -5.00 15.03 -4.42
CA LEU A 132 -3.67 14.63 -3.97
C LEU A 132 -3.66 14.36 -2.47
N ASN A 133 -2.90 13.33 -2.08
CA ASN A 133 -2.65 13.00 -0.69
C ASN A 133 -1.16 12.79 -0.47
N MET A 134 -0.63 13.40 0.60
CA MET A 134 0.78 13.30 0.98
C MET A 134 0.99 12.63 2.33
N SER A 135 -0.07 12.21 3.03
CA SER A 135 0.01 11.73 4.42
C SER A 135 0.98 10.56 4.58
N ILE A 136 0.99 9.62 3.63
CA ILE A 136 1.88 8.45 3.67
C ILE A 136 3.35 8.86 3.51
N SER A 137 3.67 9.72 2.55
CA SER A 137 5.03 10.24 2.34
C SER A 137 5.53 11.08 3.51
N LEU A 138 4.62 11.78 4.17
CA LEU A 138 4.95 12.50 5.37
C LEU A 138 5.31 11.55 6.51
N LEU A 139 4.60 10.45 6.70
CA LEU A 139 4.97 9.41 7.68
C LEU A 139 6.37 8.86 7.44
N GLU A 140 6.71 8.54 6.19
CA GLU A 140 8.07 8.12 5.82
C GLU A 140 9.11 9.18 6.20
N ARG A 141 8.82 10.43 5.97
CA ARG A 141 9.75 11.53 6.28
C ARG A 141 9.91 11.75 7.78
N ILE A 142 8.85 11.58 8.59
CA ILE A 142 8.90 11.69 10.06
C ILE A 142 9.82 10.65 10.67
N SER A 143 9.95 9.48 10.09
CA SER A 143 10.87 8.44 10.58
C SER A 143 12.34 8.89 10.63
N LYS A 144 12.65 10.05 10.01
CA LYS A 144 13.97 10.69 10.03
C LYS A 144 13.91 11.91 10.95
N PRO A 145 15.01 12.32 11.66
CA PRO A 145 15.02 13.51 12.50
C PRO A 145 14.42 14.72 11.80
N ILE A 146 13.41 15.35 12.42
CA ILE A 146 12.56 16.32 11.73
C ILE A 146 12.99 17.72 12.06
N ASP A 147 13.24 18.49 11.00
CA ASP A 147 13.14 19.93 11.03
C ASP A 147 11.71 20.33 10.64
N LEU A 148 10.95 20.94 11.56
CA LEU A 148 9.59 21.45 11.33
C LEU A 148 9.50 22.35 10.09
N LYS A 149 10.59 23.07 9.76
CA LYS A 149 10.68 23.87 8.57
C LYS A 149 10.61 23.04 7.29
N VAL A 150 11.30 21.90 7.26
CA VAL A 150 11.26 20.99 6.09
C VAL A 150 9.85 20.44 5.89
N TRP A 151 9.13 20.21 6.97
CA TRP A 151 7.73 19.77 6.93
C TRP A 151 6.80 20.80 6.31
N SER A 152 6.92 22.04 6.78
CA SER A 152 6.12 23.13 6.25
C SER A 152 6.33 23.30 4.75
N ASP A 153 7.57 23.12 4.25
CA ASP A 153 7.89 23.23 2.83
C ASP A 153 7.13 22.19 1.98
N TYR A 154 6.99 20.94 2.44
CA TYR A 154 6.23 19.92 1.72
C TYR A 154 4.74 20.25 1.67
N VAL A 155 4.16 20.59 2.82
CA VAL A 155 2.74 20.95 2.93
C VAL A 155 2.42 22.16 2.09
N LEU A 156 3.22 23.22 2.21
CA LEU A 156 3.06 24.46 1.44
C LEU A 156 3.13 24.22 -0.06
N SER A 157 4.02 23.34 -0.50
CA SER A 157 4.16 23.02 -1.92
C SER A 157 2.92 22.35 -2.48
N LEU A 158 2.31 21.42 -1.73
CA LEU A 158 1.06 20.77 -2.13
C LEU A 158 -0.10 21.76 -2.13
N VAL A 159 -0.23 22.55 -1.06
CA VAL A 159 -1.27 23.57 -0.96
C VAL A 159 -1.20 24.57 -2.11
N LYS A 160 0.02 25.02 -2.45
CA LYS A 160 0.24 25.93 -3.57
C LYS A 160 -0.23 25.28 -4.88
N TYR A 161 0.17 24.04 -5.15
CA TYR A 161 -0.32 23.31 -6.31
C TYR A 161 -1.86 23.22 -6.36
N GLU A 162 -2.50 22.91 -5.24
CA GLU A 162 -3.97 22.77 -5.17
C GLU A 162 -4.72 24.08 -5.46
N THR A 163 -4.15 25.21 -5.09
CA THR A 163 -4.78 26.54 -5.30
C THR A 163 -4.63 27.07 -6.72
N LEU A 164 -3.72 26.50 -7.53
CA LEU A 164 -3.49 26.97 -8.89
C LEU A 164 -4.53 26.42 -9.86
N GLU A 165 -5.13 27.26 -10.70
CA GLU A 165 -5.97 26.83 -11.83
C GLU A 165 -5.10 26.30 -12.96
N ASN A 166 -4.02 27.01 -13.30
CA ASN A 166 -3.10 26.66 -14.37
C ASN A 166 -1.73 26.31 -13.81
N ILE A 167 -1.24 25.13 -14.15
CA ILE A 167 0.05 24.65 -13.68
C ILE A 167 1.13 25.04 -14.68
N THR A 168 1.98 25.98 -14.30
CA THR A 168 3.20 26.38 -15.02
C THR A 168 4.36 26.46 -14.04
N LYS A 169 5.58 26.52 -14.56
CA LYS A 169 6.75 26.74 -13.70
C LYS A 169 6.63 28.05 -12.92
N ASP A 170 6.25 29.12 -13.57
CA ASP A 170 6.15 30.46 -12.96
C ASP A 170 5.02 30.51 -11.93
N SER A 171 3.87 29.90 -12.20
CA SER A 171 2.76 29.84 -11.23
C SER A 171 3.12 29.05 -9.97
N LEU A 172 3.90 27.97 -10.11
CA LEU A 172 4.38 27.18 -8.97
C LEU A 172 5.41 27.94 -8.10
N LYS A 173 6.14 28.91 -8.66
CA LYS A 173 7.13 29.72 -7.95
C LYS A 173 6.57 31.01 -7.33
N ASP A 174 5.40 31.47 -7.75
CA ASP A 174 4.79 32.72 -7.28
C ASP A 174 4.62 32.69 -5.74
N ASP A 175 5.24 33.67 -5.04
CA ASP A 175 5.30 33.75 -3.57
C ASP A 175 4.02 34.28 -2.92
N LYS A 176 2.86 34.11 -3.54
CA LYS A 176 1.58 34.48 -2.90
C LYS A 176 1.42 33.76 -1.57
N ILE A 177 1.15 34.55 -0.53
CA ILE A 177 0.95 34.08 0.84
C ILE A 177 -0.26 33.10 0.86
N LEU A 178 0.00 31.91 1.38
CA LEU A 178 -1.03 30.89 1.54
C LEU A 178 -1.87 31.12 2.82
N PRO A 179 -3.18 30.83 2.79
CA PRO A 179 -4.03 31.06 3.96
C PRO A 179 -3.63 30.19 5.16
N GLU A 180 -3.59 30.82 6.33
CA GLU A 180 -3.22 30.26 7.64
C GLU A 180 -3.90 28.93 8.03
N PRO A 181 -5.19 28.65 7.68
CA PRO A 181 -5.87 27.40 8.05
C PRO A 181 -5.16 26.11 7.62
N LYS A 182 -4.33 26.15 6.59
CA LYS A 182 -3.65 24.97 6.06
C LYS A 182 -2.36 24.60 6.82
N TYR A 183 -1.78 25.52 7.56
CA TYR A 183 -0.73 25.23 8.56
C TYR A 183 -1.28 24.45 9.75
N ILE A 184 -2.50 24.74 10.18
CA ILE A 184 -3.19 24.10 11.29
C ILE A 184 -3.39 22.61 10.97
N TRP A 185 -3.86 22.31 9.77
CA TRP A 185 -4.06 20.93 9.33
C TRP A 185 -2.78 20.08 9.33
N ALA A 186 -1.64 20.62 8.89
CA ALA A 186 -0.37 19.92 8.94
C ALA A 186 0.09 19.65 10.39
N LYS A 187 -0.21 20.57 11.30
CA LYS A 187 0.09 20.42 12.74
C LYS A 187 -0.80 19.37 13.39
N GLU A 188 -2.08 19.33 13.05
CA GLU A 188 -3.03 18.34 13.55
C GLU A 188 -2.63 16.90 13.17
N ILE A 189 -2.09 16.69 11.96
CA ILE A 189 -1.53 15.38 11.55
C ILE A 189 -0.33 14.99 12.42
N LEU A 190 0.51 15.96 12.80
CA LEU A 190 1.68 15.73 13.66
C LEU A 190 1.30 15.45 15.11
N ASP A 191 0.24 16.07 15.59
CA ASP A 191 -0.20 15.98 16.98
C ASP A 191 -1.01 14.68 17.27
N SER A 192 -1.39 13.92 16.21
CA SER A 192 -2.07 12.62 16.35
C SER A 192 -1.09 11.47 16.65
N SER A 193 -0.46 11.50 17.83
CA SER A 193 0.62 10.59 18.21
C SER A 193 0.23 9.09 18.19
N GLU A 194 -0.96 8.71 18.63
CA GLU A 194 -1.42 7.31 18.63
C GLU A 194 -1.51 6.70 17.24
N TYR A 195 -2.02 7.45 16.26
CA TYR A 195 -2.05 7.00 14.86
C TYR A 195 -0.64 6.79 14.29
N MET A 196 0.31 7.60 14.73
CA MET A 196 1.70 7.52 14.29
C MET A 196 2.39 6.27 14.81
N ASP A 197 2.23 5.95 16.09
CA ASP A 197 2.86 4.79 16.71
C ASP A 197 2.41 3.49 16.05
N GLU A 198 1.09 3.32 15.78
CA GLU A 198 0.57 2.17 15.05
C GLU A 198 1.18 2.02 13.64
N LYS A 199 1.35 3.12 12.92
CA LYS A 199 1.94 3.07 11.57
C LYS A 199 3.45 2.78 11.60
N PHE A 200 4.16 3.24 12.63
CA PHE A 200 5.55 2.87 12.84
C PHE A 200 5.71 1.39 13.24
N ASP A 201 4.80 0.83 14.02
CA ASP A 201 4.80 -0.59 14.32
C ASP A 201 4.60 -1.42 13.04
N GLN A 202 3.68 -1.03 12.16
CA GLN A 202 3.52 -1.67 10.85
C GLN A 202 4.83 -1.59 10.03
N PHE A 203 5.50 -0.43 10.02
CA PHE A 203 6.80 -0.28 9.35
C PHE A 203 7.86 -1.23 9.92
N TYR A 204 7.99 -1.31 11.26
CA TYR A 204 8.98 -2.17 11.89
C TYR A 204 8.73 -3.65 11.60
N VAL A 205 7.47 -4.08 11.54
CA VAL A 205 7.11 -5.46 11.15
C VAL A 205 7.60 -5.76 9.74
N VAL A 206 7.28 -4.92 8.76
CA VAL A 206 7.73 -5.10 7.37
C VAL A 206 9.26 -5.10 7.29
N ALA A 207 9.92 -4.17 7.98
CA ALA A 207 11.38 -4.09 8.02
C ALA A 207 12.03 -5.32 8.68
N CYS A 208 11.40 -5.92 9.70
CA CYS A 208 11.84 -7.18 10.30
C CYS A 208 11.78 -8.34 9.29
N ILE A 209 10.64 -8.50 8.59
CA ILE A 209 10.46 -9.55 7.57
C ILE A 209 11.50 -9.42 6.47
N LEU A 210 11.71 -8.22 5.93
CA LEU A 210 12.74 -7.95 4.92
C LEU A 210 14.16 -8.23 5.42
N SER A 211 14.49 -7.82 6.65
CA SER A 211 15.80 -8.08 7.26
C SER A 211 16.04 -9.57 7.41
N LYS A 212 15.05 -10.33 7.89
CA LYS A 212 15.16 -11.79 8.03
C LYS A 212 15.31 -12.47 6.68
N ALA A 213 14.53 -12.06 5.67
CA ALA A 213 14.64 -12.58 4.32
C ALA A 213 16.05 -12.31 3.72
N PHE A 214 16.60 -11.09 3.93
CA PHE A 214 17.97 -10.78 3.52
C PHE A 214 19.00 -11.68 4.19
N ILE A 215 18.94 -11.88 5.50
CA ILE A 215 19.84 -12.79 6.23
C ILE A 215 19.77 -14.22 5.65
N LEU A 216 18.55 -14.75 5.48
CA LEU A 216 18.33 -16.06 4.92
C LEU A 216 18.84 -16.19 3.47
N LYS A 217 18.71 -15.12 2.67
CA LYS A 217 19.23 -15.07 1.31
C LYS A 217 20.74 -15.32 1.24
N THR A 218 21.50 -14.82 2.21
CA THR A 218 22.97 -14.99 2.26
C THR A 218 23.42 -16.37 2.73
N GLN A 219 22.52 -17.17 3.31
CA GLN A 219 22.86 -18.50 3.84
C GLN A 219 22.89 -19.58 2.74
N LYS A 220 23.76 -20.59 2.92
CA LYS A 220 23.83 -21.77 2.04
C LYS A 220 22.74 -22.78 2.41
N MET A 221 21.54 -22.53 1.94
CA MET A 221 20.35 -23.32 2.23
C MET A 221 19.43 -23.29 1.00
N ASP A 222 18.60 -24.33 0.77
CA ASP A 222 17.61 -24.32 -0.30
C ASP A 222 16.50 -23.28 -0.05
N SER A 223 15.85 -22.84 -1.14
CA SER A 223 14.88 -21.73 -1.09
C SER A 223 13.63 -22.07 -0.26
N LYS A 224 13.16 -23.32 -0.34
CA LYS A 224 12.01 -23.79 0.44
C LYS A 224 12.28 -23.69 1.94
N ARG A 225 13.42 -24.19 2.39
CA ARG A 225 13.82 -24.13 3.80
C ARG A 225 14.02 -22.69 4.27
N LYS A 226 14.61 -21.82 3.44
CA LYS A 226 14.70 -20.38 3.74
C LYS A 226 13.32 -19.77 3.96
N PHE A 227 12.36 -20.10 3.10
CA PHE A 227 11.00 -19.57 3.24
C PHE A 227 10.28 -20.11 4.49
N LEU A 228 10.42 -21.40 4.81
CA LEU A 228 9.86 -21.97 6.03
C LEU A 228 10.45 -21.32 7.30
N GLU A 229 11.74 -21.03 7.33
CA GLU A 229 12.37 -20.30 8.43
C GLU A 229 11.87 -18.85 8.53
N LEU A 230 11.64 -18.17 7.39
CA LEU A 230 11.03 -16.85 7.36
C LEU A 230 9.58 -16.87 7.88
N LEU A 231 8.79 -17.83 7.43
CA LEU A 231 7.42 -18.02 7.89
C LEU A 231 7.37 -18.30 9.39
N ASN A 232 8.25 -19.19 9.88
CA ASN A 232 8.37 -19.46 11.32
C ASN A 232 8.71 -18.20 12.13
N TYR A 233 9.64 -17.37 11.63
CA TYR A 233 10.00 -16.10 12.25
C TYR A 233 8.79 -15.15 12.32
N SER A 234 8.05 -15.01 11.23
CA SER A 234 6.84 -14.17 11.17
C SER A 234 5.77 -14.64 12.15
N LEU A 235 5.45 -15.94 12.15
CA LEU A 235 4.36 -16.50 12.95
C LEU A 235 4.69 -16.65 14.45
N ASN A 236 5.94 -16.98 14.79
CA ASN A 236 6.31 -17.32 16.16
C ASN A 236 7.10 -16.22 16.87
N GLU A 237 7.92 -15.45 16.18
CA GLU A 237 8.70 -14.38 16.81
C GLU A 237 8.05 -13.00 16.67
N LEU A 238 7.42 -12.71 15.53
CA LEU A 238 6.66 -11.48 15.33
C LEU A 238 5.18 -11.64 15.68
N ASN A 239 4.69 -12.88 15.81
CA ASN A 239 3.29 -13.22 16.07
C ASN A 239 2.32 -12.57 15.07
N ILE A 240 2.70 -12.56 13.78
CA ILE A 240 1.92 -11.90 12.72
C ILE A 240 1.96 -12.70 11.42
N TYR A 241 0.85 -12.70 10.70
CA TYR A 241 0.73 -13.21 9.34
C TYR A 241 0.45 -12.07 8.37
N LEU A 242 1.41 -11.77 7.51
CA LEU A 242 1.32 -10.75 6.47
C LEU A 242 1.48 -11.42 5.10
N GLU A 243 0.37 -11.81 4.51
CA GLU A 243 0.34 -12.63 3.29
C GLU A 243 1.07 -11.96 2.13
N PHE A 244 0.87 -10.68 1.90
CA PHE A 244 1.50 -9.94 0.80
C PHE A 244 3.02 -9.88 0.94
N GLU A 245 3.50 -9.49 2.12
CA GLU A 245 4.95 -9.40 2.39
C GLU A 245 5.61 -10.77 2.31
N LEU A 246 4.96 -11.79 2.84
CA LEU A 246 5.45 -13.17 2.77
C LEU A 246 5.46 -13.68 1.32
N TYR A 247 4.45 -13.35 0.52
CA TYR A 247 4.45 -13.65 -0.91
C TYR A 247 5.62 -12.98 -1.65
N LEU A 248 5.84 -11.70 -1.42
CA LEU A 248 6.97 -10.97 -2.00
C LEU A 248 8.32 -11.59 -1.59
N MET A 249 8.47 -11.97 -0.33
CA MET A 249 9.69 -12.59 0.18
C MET A 249 9.87 -14.04 -0.29
N HIS A 250 8.77 -14.76 -0.52
CA HIS A 250 8.82 -16.04 -1.22
C HIS A 250 9.49 -15.87 -2.58
N LYS A 251 8.96 -14.99 -3.43
CA LYS A 251 9.55 -14.68 -4.75
C LYS A 251 11.02 -14.24 -4.65
N TYR A 252 11.34 -13.39 -3.69
CA TYR A 252 12.71 -12.92 -3.44
C TYR A 252 13.67 -14.06 -3.08
N LEU A 253 13.28 -14.98 -2.19
CA LEU A 253 14.12 -16.10 -1.76
C LEU A 253 14.29 -17.14 -2.86
N TYR A 254 13.31 -17.31 -3.76
CA TYR A 254 13.36 -18.20 -4.90
C TYR A 254 14.08 -17.61 -6.13
N ASN A 255 14.60 -16.38 -6.05
CA ASN A 255 15.22 -15.65 -7.18
C ASN A 255 14.28 -15.48 -8.38
N ASP A 256 13.01 -15.25 -8.14
CA ASP A 256 12.04 -15.04 -9.20
C ASP A 256 12.34 -13.72 -9.93
N GLU A 257 12.42 -13.77 -11.26
CA GLU A 257 12.76 -12.61 -12.11
C GLU A 257 11.77 -11.46 -11.97
N SER A 258 10.50 -11.75 -11.64
CA SER A 258 9.46 -10.74 -11.46
C SER A 258 9.78 -9.73 -10.36
N VAL A 259 10.53 -10.15 -9.34
CA VAL A 259 10.90 -9.31 -8.19
C VAL A 259 12.34 -8.77 -8.24
N GLU A 260 13.14 -9.14 -9.23
CA GLU A 260 14.56 -8.79 -9.31
C GLU A 260 14.77 -7.26 -9.24
N ARG A 261 14.06 -6.49 -10.06
CA ARG A 261 14.16 -5.02 -10.06
C ARG A 261 13.56 -4.38 -8.82
N ALA A 262 12.48 -4.95 -8.28
CA ALA A 262 11.82 -4.47 -7.08
C ALA A 262 12.76 -4.51 -5.87
N PHE A 263 13.54 -5.58 -5.75
CA PHE A 263 14.46 -5.80 -4.65
C PHE A 263 15.94 -5.61 -5.03
N ALA A 264 16.24 -4.99 -6.15
CA ALA A 264 17.62 -4.79 -6.63
C ALA A 264 18.55 -4.16 -5.57
N LYS A 265 18.02 -3.23 -4.77
CA LYS A 265 18.75 -2.53 -3.71
C LYS A 265 19.16 -3.44 -2.54
N ILE A 266 18.49 -4.62 -2.37
CA ILE A 266 18.73 -5.57 -1.27
C ILE A 266 19.17 -6.96 -1.75
N GLN A 267 19.59 -7.10 -3.02
CA GLN A 267 20.09 -8.37 -3.57
C GLN A 267 21.50 -8.75 -3.06
N GLY A 268 22.33 -7.77 -2.79
CA GLY A 268 23.72 -7.98 -2.43
C GLY A 268 24.15 -7.33 -1.12
N ILE A 269 25.27 -7.82 -0.57
CA ILE A 269 25.88 -7.26 0.64
C ILE A 269 26.48 -5.88 0.30
N SER A 270 26.07 -4.86 1.04
CA SER A 270 26.60 -3.50 0.91
C SER A 270 26.51 -2.73 2.23
N LYS A 271 27.39 -1.75 2.42
CA LYS A 271 27.36 -0.84 3.59
C LYS A 271 26.04 -0.07 3.73
N LYS A 272 25.25 0.02 2.66
CA LYS A 272 23.95 0.73 2.63
C LYS A 272 22.76 -0.19 2.87
N ILE A 273 22.96 -1.49 3.10
CA ILE A 273 21.90 -2.49 3.09
C ILE A 273 20.77 -2.18 4.09
N LEU A 274 21.07 -1.77 5.31
CA LEU A 274 20.04 -1.41 6.30
C LEU A 274 19.20 -0.21 5.85
N GLY A 275 19.83 0.79 5.22
CA GLY A 275 19.10 1.90 4.63
C GLY A 275 18.20 1.46 3.46
N ASN A 276 18.70 0.55 2.62
CA ASN A 276 17.94 -0.01 1.51
C ASN A 276 16.75 -0.85 1.98
N ILE A 277 16.94 -1.68 3.03
CA ILE A 277 15.87 -2.45 3.67
C ILE A 277 14.78 -1.50 4.19
N LYS A 278 15.15 -0.43 4.91
CA LYS A 278 14.20 0.57 5.41
C LYS A 278 13.43 1.24 4.28
N ASN A 279 14.09 1.65 3.21
CA ASN A 279 13.42 2.26 2.06
C ASN A 279 12.44 1.28 1.39
N THR A 280 12.86 0.02 1.16
CA THR A 280 11.98 -1.00 0.59
C THR A 280 10.80 -1.32 1.52
N ALA A 281 11.00 -1.29 2.85
CA ALA A 281 9.92 -1.46 3.81
C ALA A 281 8.87 -0.33 3.70
N TRP A 282 9.31 0.91 3.47
CA TRP A 282 8.41 2.04 3.22
C TRP A 282 7.65 1.87 1.89
N ASP A 283 8.31 1.41 0.83
CA ASP A 283 7.67 1.13 -0.46
C ASP A 283 6.51 0.12 -0.30
N ILE A 284 6.74 -0.97 0.44
CA ILE A 284 5.71 -1.99 0.70
C ILE A 284 4.61 -1.44 1.61
N LEU A 285 4.98 -0.74 2.69
CA LEU A 285 4.01 -0.15 3.61
C LEU A 285 3.14 0.90 2.90
N HIS A 286 3.67 1.64 1.94
CA HIS A 286 2.91 2.60 1.14
C HIS A 286 1.71 1.92 0.47
N ILE A 287 1.91 0.74 -0.14
CA ILE A 287 0.84 -0.04 -0.77
C ILE A 287 -0.24 -0.40 0.26
N ARG A 288 0.16 -0.92 1.42
CA ARG A 288 -0.78 -1.29 2.49
C ARG A 288 -1.59 -0.11 3.01
N LEU A 289 -0.95 1.03 3.19
CA LEU A 289 -1.63 2.24 3.68
C LEU A 289 -2.63 2.77 2.64
N VAL A 290 -2.33 2.63 1.35
CA VAL A 290 -3.28 2.92 0.26
C VAL A 290 -4.49 1.98 0.33
N GLU A 291 -4.30 0.69 0.56
CA GLU A 291 -5.39 -0.29 0.74
C GLU A 291 -6.25 0.04 1.96
N GLU A 292 -5.62 0.39 3.08
CA GLU A 292 -6.35 0.81 4.28
C GLU A 292 -7.20 2.07 4.05
N GLN A 293 -6.68 3.04 3.30
CA GLN A 293 -7.45 4.25 2.93
C GLN A 293 -8.67 3.89 2.09
N MET A 294 -8.54 2.98 1.11
CA MET A 294 -9.67 2.50 0.32
C MET A 294 -10.76 1.87 1.20
N ILE A 295 -10.38 1.00 2.15
CA ILE A 295 -11.35 0.39 3.08
C ILE A 295 -12.01 1.44 3.97
N ASN A 296 -11.23 2.39 4.48
CA ASN A 296 -11.76 3.45 5.35
C ASN A 296 -12.76 4.36 4.61
N ASP A 297 -12.53 4.65 3.33
CA ASP A 297 -13.47 5.42 2.52
C ASP A 297 -14.73 4.61 2.20
N LEU A 298 -14.60 3.31 1.89
CA LEU A 298 -15.75 2.41 1.74
C LEU A 298 -16.62 2.37 3.00
N LYS A 299 -16.02 2.30 4.19
CA LYS A 299 -16.75 2.38 5.48
C LYS A 299 -17.51 3.70 5.65
N LYS A 300 -16.97 4.80 5.13
CA LYS A 300 -17.64 6.12 5.10
C LYS A 300 -18.68 6.25 3.99
N GLY A 301 -18.95 5.21 3.20
CA GLY A 301 -19.91 5.20 2.11
C GLY A 301 -19.39 5.82 0.80
N LYS A 302 -18.07 5.99 0.66
CA LYS A 302 -17.42 6.55 -0.52
C LYS A 302 -16.62 5.49 -1.25
N VAL A 303 -16.68 5.50 -2.58
CA VAL A 303 -15.82 4.65 -3.43
C VAL A 303 -14.69 5.52 -3.98
N ILE A 304 -13.60 5.61 -3.23
CA ILE A 304 -12.42 6.37 -3.67
C ILE A 304 -11.36 5.39 -4.14
N PHE A 305 -10.99 5.49 -5.41
CA PHE A 305 -9.86 4.75 -5.97
C PHE A 305 -8.56 5.47 -5.66
N HIS A 306 -7.73 4.84 -4.85
CA HIS A 306 -6.45 5.38 -4.41
C HIS A 306 -5.32 4.87 -5.29
N TYR A 307 -4.58 5.78 -5.90
CA TYR A 307 -3.41 5.52 -6.73
C TYR A 307 -2.13 5.85 -5.97
N ILE A 308 -1.04 5.29 -6.41
CA ILE A 308 0.32 5.66 -6.01
C ILE A 308 0.93 6.49 -7.14
N GLY A 309 1.30 7.74 -6.83
CA GLY A 309 2.03 8.61 -7.74
C GLY A 309 3.53 8.49 -7.49
N THR A 310 4.27 7.82 -8.37
CA THR A 310 5.70 7.56 -8.16
C THR A 310 6.53 7.65 -9.43
N LYS A 311 7.84 7.87 -9.27
CA LYS A 311 8.88 7.72 -10.30
C LYS A 311 9.79 6.51 -10.00
N ASP A 312 9.66 5.86 -8.84
CA ASP A 312 10.49 4.71 -8.46
C ASP A 312 10.03 3.44 -9.21
N ILE A 313 10.91 2.93 -10.08
CA ILE A 313 10.64 1.72 -10.87
C ILE A 313 10.49 0.49 -9.97
N GLY A 314 11.18 0.45 -8.82
CA GLY A 314 11.06 -0.63 -7.83
C GLY A 314 9.64 -0.70 -7.27
N LEU A 315 9.12 0.43 -6.78
CA LEU A 315 7.76 0.54 -6.26
C LEU A 315 6.71 0.20 -7.34
N GLN A 316 6.89 0.71 -8.58
CA GLN A 316 6.02 0.37 -9.72
C GLN A 316 5.95 -1.15 -9.95
N LYS A 317 7.06 -1.86 -9.80
CA LYS A 317 7.10 -3.33 -9.94
C LYS A 317 6.39 -4.02 -8.77
N ILE A 318 6.67 -3.60 -7.53
CA ILE A 318 6.04 -4.21 -6.33
C ILE A 318 4.51 -4.16 -6.42
N VAL A 319 3.94 -3.03 -6.82
CA VAL A 319 2.47 -2.87 -6.98
C VAL A 319 1.88 -3.91 -7.93
N ASN A 320 2.59 -4.24 -9.01
CA ASN A 320 2.09 -5.13 -10.07
C ASN A 320 2.38 -6.63 -9.84
N ILE A 321 3.20 -6.99 -8.83
CA ILE A 321 3.58 -8.41 -8.60
C ILE A 321 2.38 -9.25 -8.16
N ASN A 322 1.57 -8.71 -7.27
CA ASN A 322 0.40 -9.40 -6.75
C ASN A 322 -0.75 -8.41 -6.52
N PRO A 323 -1.49 -8.05 -7.59
CA PRO A 323 -2.55 -7.06 -7.50
C PRO A 323 -3.71 -7.55 -6.63
N LEU A 324 -4.52 -6.62 -6.16
CA LEU A 324 -5.74 -6.93 -5.43
C LEU A 324 -6.76 -7.61 -6.34
N LYS A 325 -7.44 -8.61 -5.79
CA LYS A 325 -8.61 -9.26 -6.40
C LYS A 325 -9.91 -8.82 -5.72
N ILE A 326 -9.92 -8.76 -4.38
CA ILE A 326 -11.07 -8.28 -3.60
C ILE A 326 -10.58 -7.39 -2.48
N ILE A 327 -11.21 -6.24 -2.29
CA ILE A 327 -10.98 -5.37 -1.13
C ILE A 327 -12.30 -4.84 -0.57
N GLY A 328 -12.39 -4.71 0.74
CA GLY A 328 -13.54 -4.12 1.39
C GLY A 328 -13.70 -4.56 2.83
N PHE A 329 -14.94 -4.77 3.26
CA PHE A 329 -15.24 -5.20 4.62
C PHE A 329 -16.57 -5.96 4.69
N LEU A 330 -16.66 -6.81 5.72
CA LEU A 330 -17.88 -7.49 6.16
C LEU A 330 -18.06 -7.12 7.63
N ASP A 331 -19.06 -6.31 7.95
CA ASP A 331 -19.21 -5.63 9.23
C ASP A 331 -17.91 -4.91 9.63
N GLU A 332 -17.29 -5.26 10.75
CA GLU A 332 -16.03 -4.65 11.17
C GLU A 332 -14.77 -5.31 10.58
N GLN A 333 -14.94 -6.46 9.91
CA GLN A 333 -13.83 -7.24 9.41
C GLN A 333 -13.33 -6.70 8.06
N LYS A 334 -12.07 -6.28 7.99
CA LYS A 334 -11.40 -5.89 6.75
C LYS A 334 -11.13 -7.13 5.90
N ILE A 335 -11.45 -7.05 4.60
CA ILE A 335 -11.20 -8.07 3.59
C ILE A 335 -10.18 -7.53 2.60
N ILE A 336 -9.07 -8.22 2.44
CA ILE A 336 -8.04 -7.94 1.45
C ILE A 336 -7.61 -9.27 0.86
N VAL A 337 -7.90 -9.49 -0.41
CA VAL A 337 -7.55 -10.71 -1.14
C VAL A 337 -6.82 -10.34 -2.42
N ARG A 338 -5.76 -11.07 -2.73
CA ARG A 338 -4.90 -10.85 -3.89
C ARG A 338 -5.00 -11.98 -4.89
N ASP A 339 -4.52 -11.74 -6.12
CA ASP A 339 -4.62 -12.72 -7.21
C ASP A 339 -3.78 -13.97 -6.97
N HIS A 340 -2.68 -13.87 -6.21
CA HIS A 340 -1.76 -14.99 -5.97
C HIS A 340 -1.52 -15.24 -4.49
N ASN A 341 -1.40 -16.51 -4.14
CA ASN A 341 -1.10 -16.98 -2.79
C ASN A 341 0.12 -17.92 -2.84
N PHE A 342 1.11 -17.71 -1.97
CA PHE A 342 2.29 -18.56 -1.91
C PHE A 342 1.98 -20.03 -1.55
N LYS A 343 0.88 -20.30 -0.85
CA LYS A 343 0.44 -21.67 -0.54
C LYS A 343 0.15 -22.48 -1.80
N GLU A 344 -0.54 -21.87 -2.77
CA GLU A 344 -0.87 -22.50 -4.03
C GLU A 344 0.39 -22.79 -4.87
N GLU A 345 1.40 -21.93 -4.76
CA GLU A 345 2.67 -22.09 -5.48
C GLU A 345 3.61 -23.13 -4.85
N ILE A 346 3.69 -23.16 -3.51
CA ILE A 346 4.64 -24.07 -2.83
C ILE A 346 4.03 -25.45 -2.59
N GLN A 347 2.72 -25.55 -2.37
CA GLN A 347 1.97 -26.78 -2.09
C GLN A 347 2.67 -27.67 -1.03
N CYS A 348 2.85 -27.13 0.18
CA CYS A 348 3.60 -27.75 1.25
C CYS A 348 2.74 -27.90 2.51
N GLU A 349 2.48 -29.15 2.94
CA GLU A 349 1.69 -29.46 4.14
C GLU A 349 2.24 -28.80 5.41
N GLU A 350 3.57 -28.66 5.52
CA GLU A 350 4.23 -28.01 6.65
C GLU A 350 3.79 -26.52 6.80
N ILE A 351 3.56 -25.84 5.68
CA ILE A 351 3.04 -24.46 5.68
C ILE A 351 1.62 -24.41 6.29
N ASP A 352 0.75 -25.32 5.86
CA ASP A 352 -0.62 -25.39 6.36
C ASP A 352 -0.65 -25.69 7.85
N GLU A 353 0.16 -26.66 8.32
CA GLU A 353 0.30 -26.94 9.75
C GLU A 353 0.80 -25.74 10.56
N MET A 354 1.79 -25.00 10.04
CA MET A 354 2.31 -23.80 10.73
C MET A 354 1.24 -22.72 10.85
N LEU A 355 0.46 -22.51 9.81
CA LEU A 355 -0.61 -21.51 9.79
C LEU A 355 -1.78 -21.92 10.70
N GLU A 356 -2.18 -23.18 10.68
CA GLU A 356 -3.22 -23.71 11.60
C GLU A 356 -2.80 -23.56 13.07
N LYS A 357 -1.55 -23.91 13.39
CA LYS A 357 -1.01 -23.71 14.74
C LYS A 357 -1.01 -22.24 15.15
N HIS A 358 -0.68 -21.32 14.24
CA HIS A 358 -0.71 -19.89 14.52
C HIS A 358 -2.13 -19.39 14.74
N ILE A 359 -3.10 -19.81 13.91
CA ILE A 359 -4.52 -19.46 14.04
C ILE A 359 -5.09 -19.91 15.40
N ASN A 360 -4.69 -21.09 15.86
CA ASN A 360 -5.16 -21.66 17.12
C ASN A 360 -4.44 -21.10 18.38
N LYS A 361 -3.39 -20.29 18.21
CA LYS A 361 -2.74 -19.60 19.32
C LYS A 361 -3.59 -18.43 19.84
N ASN A 362 -4.22 -18.60 20.99
CA ASN A 362 -5.02 -17.56 21.65
C ASN A 362 -4.20 -16.43 22.32
N ASN A 363 -2.89 -16.44 22.24
CA ASN A 363 -2.02 -15.48 22.91
C ASN A 363 -1.52 -14.40 21.94
N ILE A 364 -2.20 -13.27 21.91
CA ILE A 364 -1.68 -12.02 21.36
C ILE A 364 -0.82 -11.38 22.47
N GLY A 365 0.42 -11.84 22.59
CA GLY A 365 1.41 -11.13 23.39
C GLY A 365 1.74 -9.80 22.72
N ASN A 366 1.88 -8.73 23.49
CA ASN A 366 2.29 -7.43 22.95
C ASN A 366 3.76 -7.52 22.49
N VAL A 367 4.00 -7.56 21.18
CA VAL A 367 5.35 -7.64 20.60
C VAL A 367 5.87 -6.22 20.38
N ASN A 368 7.03 -5.90 20.94
CA ASN A 368 7.72 -4.65 20.64
C ASN A 368 8.48 -4.78 19.30
N TYR A 369 7.85 -4.38 18.21
CA TYR A 369 8.41 -4.53 16.86
C TYR A 369 9.64 -3.66 16.64
N LYS A 370 9.73 -2.50 17.27
CA LYS A 370 10.91 -1.63 17.20
C LYS A 370 12.14 -2.32 17.78
N GLU A 371 12.02 -2.92 18.96
CA GLU A 371 13.10 -3.68 19.60
C GLU A 371 13.50 -4.90 18.76
N LYS A 372 12.53 -5.62 18.20
CA LYS A 372 12.78 -6.73 17.26
C LYS A 372 13.57 -6.26 16.04
N PHE A 373 13.21 -5.10 15.49
CA PHE A 373 13.94 -4.53 14.36
C PHE A 373 15.36 -4.09 14.72
N GLU A 374 15.58 -3.49 15.87
CA GLU A 374 16.91 -3.12 16.37
C GLU A 374 17.80 -4.36 16.52
N LYS A 375 17.26 -5.45 17.08
CA LYS A 375 17.97 -6.73 17.24
C LYS A 375 18.36 -7.31 15.87
N ILE A 376 17.41 -7.47 14.95
CA ILE A 376 17.70 -8.07 13.65
C ILE A 376 18.62 -7.18 12.79
N SER A 377 18.55 -5.85 12.94
CA SER A 377 19.46 -4.91 12.29
C SER A 377 20.92 -5.14 12.71
N THR A 378 21.14 -5.52 13.97
CA THR A 378 22.48 -5.92 14.48
C THR A 378 22.97 -7.21 13.82
N GLU A 379 22.07 -8.16 13.54
CA GLU A 379 22.41 -9.39 12.81
C GLU A 379 22.76 -9.09 11.35
N VAL A 380 21.98 -8.22 10.68
CA VAL A 380 22.29 -7.75 9.32
C VAL A 380 23.68 -7.07 9.27
N ALA A 381 23.99 -6.23 10.26
CA ALA A 381 25.26 -5.52 10.33
C ALA A 381 26.48 -6.45 10.49
N LYS A 382 26.32 -7.64 11.06
CA LYS A 382 27.39 -8.64 11.16
C LYS A 382 27.72 -9.36 9.84
N ILE A 383 26.83 -9.26 8.85
CA ILE A 383 27.02 -9.86 7.52
C ILE A 383 27.80 -8.93 6.59
N ILE A 384 27.83 -7.62 6.91
CA ILE A 384 28.55 -6.59 6.15
C ILE A 384 30.04 -6.58 6.52
#